data_0788322574f0cf90e204dec5dc16312c
#
_entry.id   0788322574f0cf90e204dec5dc16312c
#
_cell.length_a   1.000
_cell.length_b   1.000
_cell.length_c   1.000
_cell.angle_alpha   90.00
_cell.angle_beta   90.00
_cell.angle_gamma   90.00
#
_symmetry.space_group_name_H-M   'P 1'
#
loop_
_entity.id
_entity.type
_entity.pdbx_description
1 polymer ?
#
loop_
_entity_poly.entity_id
_entity_poly.type
_entity_poly.pdbx_seq_one_letter_code
_entity_poly.pdbx_strand_id
1 'polypeptide(L)'
;MCSNYDAVTNAERLRLYFDVDVPAGIKSQIWPLYEAPFTRRHPNKDVGDEAVPAREAMAGRFGLIPHWAGELSFGRRTYNARSETVAEKPSFRDAWKHARHCIVPAEWIYEPDWRTGKAVPTRIQRKDGKPMGIAGLWGSNRKATGEEVFSFTMLTINADDHDLFKNFHKPQDEKRMVVILREDQYDDWLGAPVGLSPDFMRQYPARLLIDAADPERGSKTRTNPTPNN
;
A
#
# COMPACT_ATOMS: atom_id res chain seq x y z
N MET A 1 0.04 12.37 0.15
CA MET A 1 0.41 10.98 -0.22
C MET A 1 0.61 10.19 1.06
N CYS A 2 0.01 9.01 1.14
CA CYS A 2 0.01 8.17 2.33
C CYS A 2 1.44 7.76 2.74
N SER A 3 1.95 8.34 3.81
CA SER A 3 3.30 8.05 4.32
C SER A 3 3.30 7.09 5.52
N ASN A 4 2.15 6.82 6.08
CA ASN A 4 1.99 5.83 7.14
C ASN A 4 0.55 5.29 7.17
N TYR A 5 0.42 4.08 7.67
CA TYR A 5 -0.86 3.39 7.79
C TYR A 5 -0.77 2.36 8.92
N ASP A 6 -1.90 1.84 9.33
CA ASP A 6 -1.96 0.69 10.23
C ASP A 6 -2.32 -0.56 9.43
N ALA A 7 -1.40 -1.51 9.41
CA ALA A 7 -1.58 -2.78 8.73
C ALA A 7 -2.58 -3.69 9.48
N VAL A 8 -3.27 -4.53 8.73
CA VAL A 8 -4.07 -5.62 9.32
C VAL A 8 -3.10 -6.66 9.89
N THR A 9 -3.08 -6.80 11.22
CA THR A 9 -2.23 -7.76 11.93
C THR A 9 -3.04 -8.87 12.64
N ASN A 10 -4.36 -8.72 12.68
CA ASN A 10 -5.24 -9.75 13.22
C ASN A 10 -5.40 -10.88 12.20
N ALA A 11 -5.07 -12.12 12.63
CA ALA A 11 -5.08 -13.31 11.77
C ALA A 11 -6.47 -13.64 11.21
N GLU A 12 -7.51 -13.52 12.02
CA GLU A 12 -8.88 -13.80 11.58
C GLU A 12 -9.33 -12.80 10.51
N ARG A 13 -8.98 -11.52 10.69
CA ARG A 13 -9.31 -10.48 9.69
C ARG A 13 -8.55 -10.68 8.38
N LEU A 14 -7.26 -11.07 8.42
CA LEU A 14 -6.50 -11.38 7.21
C LEU A 14 -7.08 -12.58 6.47
N ARG A 15 -7.44 -13.65 7.18
CA ARG A 15 -8.12 -14.80 6.57
C ARG A 15 -9.48 -14.43 6.00
N LEU A 16 -10.30 -13.70 6.78
CA LEU A 16 -11.67 -13.37 6.39
C LEU A 16 -11.73 -12.46 5.15
N TYR A 17 -10.87 -11.43 5.08
CA TYR A 17 -10.97 -10.40 4.05
C TYR A 17 -9.97 -10.55 2.91
N PHE A 18 -8.86 -11.25 3.12
CA PHE A 18 -7.79 -11.38 2.12
C PHE A 18 -7.45 -12.82 1.77
N ASP A 19 -8.02 -13.79 2.50
CA ASP A 19 -7.77 -15.22 2.30
C ASP A 19 -6.28 -15.59 2.39
N VAL A 20 -5.60 -15.07 3.41
CA VAL A 20 -4.17 -15.31 3.66
C VAL A 20 -3.86 -15.42 5.15
N ASP A 21 -2.76 -16.12 5.48
CA ASP A 21 -2.20 -16.17 6.83
C ASP A 21 -1.31 -14.96 7.13
N VAL A 22 -1.15 -14.63 8.42
CA VAL A 22 -0.32 -13.49 8.85
C VAL A 22 1.15 -13.89 8.86
N PRO A 23 2.06 -13.14 8.20
CA PRO A 23 3.49 -13.26 8.45
C PRO A 23 3.83 -12.91 9.90
N ALA A 24 4.76 -13.64 10.51
CA ALA A 24 5.17 -13.40 11.89
C ALA A 24 5.87 -12.04 12.08
N GLY A 25 5.75 -11.47 13.28
CA GLY A 25 6.56 -10.31 13.70
C GLY A 25 6.16 -8.94 13.13
N ILE A 26 5.02 -8.84 12.45
CA ILE A 26 4.56 -7.58 11.83
C ILE A 26 3.99 -6.62 12.90
N LYS A 27 4.43 -5.36 12.83
CA LYS A 27 3.84 -4.25 13.62
C LYS A 27 2.59 -3.71 12.95
N SER A 28 1.66 -3.16 13.73
CA SER A 28 0.48 -2.50 13.16
C SER A 28 0.83 -1.17 12.48
N GLN A 29 1.60 -0.32 13.17
CA GLN A 29 1.97 1.00 12.65
C GLN A 29 3.13 0.91 11.66
N ILE A 30 2.85 1.21 10.40
CA ILE A 30 3.81 1.08 9.29
C ILE A 30 4.24 2.45 8.79
N TRP A 31 5.56 2.62 8.71
CA TRP A 31 6.25 3.77 8.13
C TRP A 31 7.15 3.30 6.97
N PRO A 32 7.62 4.21 6.09
CA PRO A 32 8.55 3.81 5.02
C PRO A 32 9.74 3.01 5.55
N LEU A 33 10.04 1.90 4.89
CA LEU A 33 11.03 0.86 5.21
C LEU A 33 10.64 -0.12 6.34
N TYR A 34 9.53 0.08 7.04
CA TYR A 34 9.06 -0.95 7.96
C TYR A 34 8.57 -2.18 7.19
N GLU A 35 8.72 -3.33 7.78
CA GLU A 35 8.14 -4.57 7.25
C GLU A 35 6.64 -4.62 7.56
N ALA A 36 5.88 -4.99 6.54
CA ALA A 36 4.44 -5.12 6.61
C ALA A 36 3.95 -6.23 5.68
N PRO A 37 2.75 -6.78 5.93
CA PRO A 37 2.18 -7.77 5.04
C PRO A 37 1.72 -7.11 3.74
N PHE A 38 1.95 -7.81 2.64
CA PHE A 38 1.26 -7.59 1.38
C PHE A 38 0.82 -8.94 0.81
N THR A 39 -0.30 -8.94 0.12
CA THR A 39 -0.86 -10.14 -0.50
C THR A 39 -0.59 -10.10 -1.99
N ARG A 40 -0.12 -11.22 -2.55
CA ARG A 40 0.06 -11.40 -3.99
C ARG A 40 -0.61 -12.68 -4.48
N ARG A 41 -0.76 -12.84 -5.78
CA ARG A 41 -1.16 -14.08 -6.39
C ARG A 41 -0.12 -15.16 -6.04
N HIS A 42 -0.59 -16.33 -5.63
CA HIS A 42 0.32 -17.44 -5.34
C HIS A 42 1.04 -17.87 -6.63
N PRO A 43 2.39 -18.03 -6.64
CA PRO A 43 3.15 -18.31 -7.85
C PRO A 43 2.76 -19.64 -8.51
N ASN A 44 2.26 -20.60 -7.74
CA ASN A 44 1.84 -21.92 -8.21
C ASN A 44 0.31 -22.04 -8.41
N LYS A 45 -0.43 -20.93 -8.46
CA LYS A 45 -1.90 -20.96 -8.57
C LYS A 45 -2.39 -21.76 -9.81
N ASP A 46 -1.63 -21.75 -10.89
CA ASP A 46 -2.01 -22.36 -12.16
C ASP A 46 -1.48 -23.80 -12.33
N VAL A 47 -0.86 -24.39 -11.31
CA VAL A 47 -0.30 -25.77 -11.39
C VAL A 47 -1.39 -26.86 -11.36
N GLY A 48 -2.66 -26.47 -11.11
CA GLY A 48 -3.80 -27.39 -11.13
C GLY A 48 -3.97 -28.22 -9.84
N ASP A 49 -3.24 -27.88 -8.77
CA ASP A 49 -3.40 -28.47 -7.44
C ASP A 49 -4.39 -27.63 -6.63
N GLU A 50 -5.53 -28.20 -6.27
CA GLU A 50 -6.56 -27.53 -5.46
C GLU A 50 -6.08 -27.17 -4.05
N ALA A 51 -5.01 -27.78 -3.53
CA ALA A 51 -4.40 -27.44 -2.26
C ALA A 51 -3.60 -26.12 -2.31
N VAL A 52 -3.26 -25.61 -3.51
CA VAL A 52 -2.55 -24.34 -3.68
C VAL A 52 -3.53 -23.18 -3.54
N PRO A 53 -3.36 -22.28 -2.54
CA PRO A 53 -4.24 -21.15 -2.36
C PRO A 53 -4.12 -20.16 -3.54
N ALA A 54 -5.18 -19.38 -3.77
CA ALA A 54 -5.16 -18.36 -4.82
C ALA A 54 -4.15 -17.24 -4.54
N ARG A 55 -3.93 -16.98 -3.25
CA ARG A 55 -3.14 -15.85 -2.74
C ARG A 55 -2.18 -16.32 -1.67
N GLU A 56 -1.10 -15.56 -1.49
CA GLU A 56 -0.20 -15.70 -0.35
C GLU A 56 0.12 -14.33 0.25
N ALA A 57 0.33 -14.29 1.56
CA ALA A 57 0.86 -13.12 2.23
C ALA A 57 2.38 -13.20 2.33
N MET A 58 3.02 -12.09 2.02
CA MET A 58 4.46 -11.91 2.12
C MET A 58 4.77 -10.80 3.11
N ALA A 59 5.88 -10.91 3.83
CA ALA A 59 6.46 -9.78 4.54
C ALA A 59 7.38 -9.00 3.58
N GLY A 60 7.21 -7.69 3.52
CA GLY A 60 8.05 -6.83 2.68
C GLY A 60 8.17 -5.43 3.23
N ARG A 61 9.17 -4.68 2.78
CA ARG A 61 9.40 -3.30 3.20
C ARG A 61 8.45 -2.35 2.47
N PHE A 62 7.80 -1.47 3.22
CA PHE A 62 6.97 -0.40 2.66
C PHE A 62 7.87 0.67 2.01
N GLY A 63 7.84 0.70 0.69
CA GLY A 63 8.72 1.46 -0.19
C GLY A 63 9.47 0.55 -1.14
N LEU A 64 9.01 0.49 -2.41
CA LEU A 64 9.55 -0.42 -3.43
C LEU A 64 11.05 -0.18 -3.65
N ILE A 65 11.85 -1.21 -3.47
CA ILE A 65 13.29 -1.19 -3.70
C ILE A 65 13.56 -1.91 -5.03
N PRO A 66 13.82 -1.17 -6.12
CA PRO A 66 14.05 -1.78 -7.42
C PRO A 66 15.26 -2.71 -7.40
N HIS A 67 15.25 -3.76 -8.21
CA HIS A 67 16.35 -4.75 -8.26
C HIS A 67 17.74 -4.16 -8.48
N TRP A 68 17.85 -3.00 -9.11
CA TRP A 68 19.10 -2.30 -9.37
C TRP A 68 19.57 -1.40 -8.24
N ALA A 69 18.73 -1.06 -7.25
CA ALA A 69 19.09 -0.19 -6.14
C ALA A 69 20.15 -0.86 -5.23
N GLY A 70 21.20 -0.11 -4.90
CA GLY A 70 22.28 -0.60 -4.05
C GLY A 70 22.06 -0.42 -2.55
N GLU A 71 20.95 0.23 -2.14
CA GLU A 71 20.66 0.56 -0.75
C GLU A 71 19.18 0.42 -0.42
N LEU A 72 18.88 -0.10 0.76
CA LEU A 72 17.51 -0.21 1.27
C LEU A 72 16.85 1.16 1.47
N SER A 73 17.64 2.18 1.80
CA SER A 73 17.20 3.57 2.00
C SER A 73 16.47 4.15 0.79
N PHE A 74 16.66 3.59 -0.40
CA PHE A 74 15.94 3.96 -1.62
C PHE A 74 14.42 3.89 -1.43
N GLY A 75 13.92 2.91 -0.67
CA GLY A 75 12.50 2.72 -0.36
C GLY A 75 11.85 3.91 0.34
N ARG A 76 12.62 4.80 1.00
CA ARG A 76 12.07 6.01 1.63
C ARG A 76 11.37 6.98 0.67
N ARG A 77 11.59 6.84 -0.64
CA ARG A 77 11.05 7.73 -1.69
C ARG A 77 10.08 7.03 -2.63
N THR A 78 9.83 5.74 -2.41
CA THR A 78 9.09 4.88 -3.34
C THR A 78 7.93 4.13 -2.70
N TYR A 79 7.45 4.61 -1.56
CA TYR A 79 6.31 4.02 -0.85
C TYR A 79 4.95 4.33 -1.52
N ASN A 80 4.92 5.33 -2.42
CA ASN A 80 3.76 5.61 -3.29
C ASN A 80 4.21 5.70 -4.75
N ALA A 81 3.46 5.09 -5.65
CA ALA A 81 3.64 5.16 -7.09
C ALA A 81 2.41 5.83 -7.73
N ARG A 82 2.62 6.88 -8.52
CA ARG A 82 1.55 7.55 -9.27
C ARG A 82 1.16 6.69 -10.47
N SER A 83 -0.11 6.34 -10.59
CA SER A 83 -0.62 5.52 -11.70
C SER A 83 -0.31 6.14 -13.07
N GLU A 84 -0.32 7.44 -13.17
CA GLU A 84 -0.10 8.19 -14.42
C GLU A 84 1.33 8.06 -14.97
N THR A 85 2.30 7.74 -14.11
CA THR A 85 3.72 7.67 -14.49
C THR A 85 4.41 6.36 -14.08
N VAL A 86 3.66 5.43 -13.50
CA VAL A 86 4.21 4.18 -12.95
C VAL A 86 4.93 3.34 -14.03
N ALA A 87 4.39 3.33 -15.26
CA ALA A 87 4.95 2.60 -16.39
C ALA A 87 6.30 3.18 -16.89
N GLU A 88 6.58 4.45 -16.60
CA GLU A 88 7.75 5.17 -17.11
C GLU A 88 8.87 5.29 -16.08
N LYS A 89 8.50 5.51 -14.82
CA LYS A 89 9.46 5.78 -13.74
C LYS A 89 10.38 4.59 -13.47
N PRO A 90 11.72 4.76 -13.51
CA PRO A 90 12.68 3.67 -13.32
C PRO A 90 12.45 2.85 -12.05
N SER A 91 11.93 3.48 -10.99
CA SER A 91 11.64 2.81 -9.72
C SER A 91 10.53 1.78 -9.80
N PHE A 92 9.55 1.94 -10.71
CA PHE A 92 8.31 1.17 -10.73
C PHE A 92 8.08 0.40 -12.02
N ARG A 93 8.64 0.89 -13.16
CA ARG A 93 8.34 0.36 -14.50
C ARG A 93 8.58 -1.15 -14.64
N ASP A 94 9.58 -1.70 -13.93
CA ASP A 94 9.85 -3.14 -13.98
C ASP A 94 8.73 -3.94 -13.30
N ALA A 95 8.32 -3.55 -12.10
CA ALA A 95 7.22 -4.18 -11.39
C ALA A 95 5.90 -4.04 -12.16
N TRP A 96 5.64 -2.86 -12.74
CA TRP A 96 4.47 -2.62 -13.59
C TRP A 96 4.46 -3.49 -14.83
N LYS A 97 5.54 -3.47 -15.61
CA LYS A 97 5.67 -4.25 -16.85
C LYS A 97 5.46 -5.76 -16.66
N HIS A 98 5.87 -6.27 -15.51
CA HIS A 98 5.74 -7.70 -15.18
C HIS A 98 4.47 -8.01 -14.37
N ALA A 99 3.52 -7.07 -14.31
CA ALA A 99 2.27 -7.22 -13.55
C ALA A 99 2.49 -7.75 -12.12
N ARG A 100 3.54 -7.27 -11.44
CA ARG A 100 3.82 -7.65 -10.05
C ARG A 100 2.85 -6.93 -9.11
N HIS A 101 1.57 -7.24 -9.28
CA HIS A 101 0.50 -6.67 -8.49
C HIS A 101 0.49 -7.23 -7.08
N CYS A 102 0.14 -6.38 -6.13
CA CYS A 102 -0.14 -6.81 -4.76
C CYS A 102 -1.31 -6.02 -4.17
N ILE A 103 -1.81 -6.51 -3.06
CA ILE A 103 -2.79 -5.82 -2.23
C ILE A 103 -2.11 -5.54 -0.88
N VAL A 104 -2.21 -4.32 -0.40
CA VAL A 104 -1.72 -3.93 0.93
C VAL A 104 -2.91 -3.88 1.89
N PRO A 105 -3.01 -4.84 2.83
CA PRO A 105 -4.06 -4.87 3.83
C PRO A 105 -3.88 -3.74 4.85
N ALA A 106 -4.84 -2.81 4.95
CA ALA A 106 -4.78 -1.69 5.87
C ALA A 106 -6.07 -1.55 6.67
N GLU A 107 -5.96 -1.38 8.00
CA GLU A 107 -7.11 -1.00 8.84
C GLU A 107 -7.52 0.44 8.57
N TRP A 108 -6.54 1.32 8.50
CA TRP A 108 -6.70 2.73 8.12
C TRP A 108 -5.38 3.31 7.60
N ILE A 109 -5.51 4.41 6.88
CA ILE A 109 -4.40 5.22 6.40
C ILE A 109 -4.40 6.57 7.09
N TYR A 110 -3.27 7.26 7.07
CA TYR A 110 -3.15 8.61 7.63
C TYR A 110 -2.81 9.62 6.56
N GLU A 111 -3.57 10.72 6.56
CA GLU A 111 -3.32 11.89 5.72
C GLU A 111 -3.41 13.17 6.54
N PRO A 112 -2.63 14.21 6.21
CA PRO A 112 -2.71 15.50 6.88
C PRO A 112 -3.94 16.29 6.42
N ASP A 113 -4.90 16.51 7.31
CA ASP A 113 -6.07 17.35 7.06
C ASP A 113 -5.66 18.84 7.16
N TRP A 114 -6.01 19.62 6.16
CA TRP A 114 -5.71 21.05 6.08
C TRP A 114 -6.95 21.96 6.17
N ARG A 115 -8.13 21.45 6.47
CA ARG A 115 -9.36 22.23 6.61
C ARG A 115 -9.26 23.36 7.63
N THR A 116 -8.40 23.22 8.62
CA THR A 116 -8.15 24.24 9.67
C THR A 116 -7.01 25.20 9.34
N GLY A 117 -6.39 25.10 8.15
CA GLY A 117 -5.19 25.84 7.78
C GLY A 117 -3.88 25.31 8.37
N LYS A 118 -3.93 24.23 9.16
CA LYS A 118 -2.78 23.51 9.70
C LYS A 118 -2.93 22.02 9.45
N ALA A 119 -1.79 21.33 9.31
CA ALA A 119 -1.79 19.88 9.15
C ALA A 119 -2.27 19.20 10.44
N VAL A 120 -3.41 18.56 10.41
CA VAL A 120 -3.93 17.71 11.49
C VAL A 120 -3.83 16.25 11.03
N PRO A 121 -3.05 15.39 11.73
CA PRO A 121 -3.03 13.97 11.42
C PRO A 121 -4.43 13.40 11.50
N THR A 122 -4.89 12.78 10.42
CA THR A 122 -6.27 12.29 10.33
C THR A 122 -6.23 10.88 9.76
N ARG A 123 -6.84 9.95 10.47
CA ARG A 123 -7.03 8.59 9.96
C ARG A 123 -8.25 8.53 9.06
N ILE A 124 -8.12 7.73 8.01
CA ILE A 124 -9.18 7.45 7.06
C ILE A 124 -9.39 5.95 7.03
N GLN A 125 -10.63 5.53 7.12
CA GLN A 125 -11.02 4.12 7.12
C GLN A 125 -12.34 3.92 6.38
N ARG A 126 -12.66 2.66 6.09
CA ARG A 126 -13.97 2.31 5.55
C ARG A 126 -15.05 2.49 6.62
N LYS A 127 -16.19 3.01 6.18
CA LYS A 127 -17.35 3.27 7.06
C LYS A 127 -17.97 1.99 7.63
N ASP A 128 -17.85 0.87 6.92
CA ASP A 128 -18.38 -0.45 7.33
C ASP A 128 -17.46 -1.18 8.32
N GLY A 129 -16.31 -0.58 8.72
CA GLY A 129 -15.36 -1.16 9.65
C GLY A 129 -14.49 -2.29 9.10
N LYS A 130 -14.65 -2.64 7.82
CA LYS A 130 -13.80 -3.62 7.15
C LYS A 130 -12.45 -3.00 6.79
N PRO A 131 -11.37 -3.81 6.70
CA PRO A 131 -10.10 -3.32 6.24
C PRO A 131 -10.13 -2.91 4.76
N MET A 132 -9.19 -2.06 4.36
CA MET A 132 -8.97 -1.67 2.97
C MET A 132 -7.98 -2.62 2.31
N GLY A 133 -8.27 -3.07 1.11
CA GLY A 133 -7.29 -3.66 0.19
C GLY A 133 -6.76 -2.58 -0.75
N ILE A 134 -5.54 -2.12 -0.53
CA ILE A 134 -4.95 -1.06 -1.33
C ILE A 134 -4.14 -1.68 -2.46
N ALA A 135 -4.43 -1.29 -3.71
CA ALA A 135 -3.66 -1.75 -4.87
C ALA A 135 -2.21 -1.28 -4.78
N GLY A 136 -1.30 -2.19 -5.04
CA GLY A 136 0.12 -1.94 -4.99
C GLY A 136 0.92 -2.73 -6.01
N LEU A 137 2.21 -2.46 -6.03
CA LEU A 137 3.19 -3.25 -6.76
C LEU A 137 4.24 -3.76 -5.80
N TRP A 138 4.75 -4.95 -6.06
CA TRP A 138 5.83 -5.55 -5.28
C TRP A 138 7.08 -5.81 -6.12
N GLY A 139 8.20 -5.97 -5.46
CA GLY A 139 9.47 -6.37 -6.08
C GLY A 139 10.41 -7.01 -5.08
N SER A 140 11.48 -7.61 -5.58
CA SER A 140 12.57 -8.12 -4.76
C SER A 140 13.90 -7.49 -5.18
N ASN A 141 14.80 -7.39 -4.21
CA ASN A 141 16.14 -6.85 -4.38
C ASN A 141 17.14 -7.71 -3.61
N ARG A 142 18.24 -8.13 -4.27
CA ARG A 142 19.38 -8.81 -3.64
C ARG A 142 20.61 -7.92 -3.58
N LYS A 143 20.63 -6.85 -4.38
CA LYS A 143 21.83 -6.02 -4.54
C LYS A 143 22.16 -5.20 -3.30
N ALA A 144 21.13 -4.80 -2.55
CA ALA A 144 21.32 -3.92 -1.39
C ALA A 144 21.91 -4.63 -0.16
N THR A 145 21.69 -5.94 0.00
CA THR A 145 22.10 -6.69 1.20
C THR A 145 22.84 -7.99 0.91
N GLY A 146 22.80 -8.47 -0.33
CA GLY A 146 23.25 -9.83 -0.69
C GLY A 146 22.16 -10.90 -0.52
N GLU A 147 21.14 -10.64 0.29
CA GLU A 147 19.97 -11.50 0.51
C GLU A 147 18.71 -10.96 -0.21
N GLU A 148 17.74 -11.82 -0.42
CA GLU A 148 16.49 -11.39 -1.06
C GLU A 148 15.61 -10.60 -0.10
N VAL A 149 15.39 -9.34 -0.43
CA VAL A 149 14.50 -8.44 0.31
C VAL A 149 13.28 -8.13 -0.54
N PHE A 150 12.09 -8.47 -0.05
CA PHE A 150 10.83 -8.07 -0.66
C PHE A 150 10.44 -6.65 -0.24
N SER A 151 9.79 -5.95 -1.16
CA SER A 151 9.30 -4.59 -0.92
C SER A 151 8.09 -4.30 -1.78
N PHE A 152 7.27 -3.31 -1.37
CA PHE A 152 6.06 -2.95 -2.08
C PHE A 152 5.81 -1.44 -2.03
N THR A 153 4.94 -0.97 -2.93
CA THR A 153 4.47 0.41 -2.99
C THR A 153 2.96 0.43 -3.11
N MET A 154 2.30 1.47 -2.63
CA MET A 154 0.89 1.73 -2.88
C MET A 154 0.72 2.54 -4.16
N LEU A 155 -0.24 2.17 -5.00
CA LEU A 155 -0.64 2.97 -6.16
C LEU A 155 -1.52 4.13 -5.73
N THR A 156 -1.31 5.28 -6.36
CA THR A 156 -2.07 6.50 -6.09
C THR A 156 -2.60 7.11 -7.37
N ILE A 157 -3.75 7.78 -7.27
CA ILE A 157 -4.42 8.51 -8.34
C ILE A 157 -4.73 9.93 -7.90
N ASN A 158 -5.04 10.81 -8.87
CA ASN A 158 -5.52 12.15 -8.59
C ASN A 158 -6.84 12.11 -7.81
N ALA A 159 -7.03 13.05 -6.89
CA ALA A 159 -8.20 13.16 -6.03
C ALA A 159 -8.64 14.62 -5.81
N ASP A 160 -8.33 15.52 -6.75
CA ASP A 160 -8.69 16.94 -6.64
C ASP A 160 -10.20 17.13 -6.59
N ASP A 161 -10.96 16.28 -7.25
CA ASP A 161 -12.43 16.27 -7.30
C ASP A 161 -13.10 15.31 -6.30
N HIS A 162 -12.31 14.57 -5.51
CA HIS A 162 -12.85 13.60 -4.55
C HIS A 162 -13.37 14.30 -3.28
N ASP A 163 -14.63 14.08 -2.91
CA ASP A 163 -15.30 14.82 -1.82
C ASP A 163 -14.60 14.75 -0.46
N LEU A 164 -13.92 13.66 -0.16
CA LEU A 164 -13.14 13.52 1.08
C LEU A 164 -11.67 13.93 0.88
N PHE A 165 -10.97 13.35 -0.10
CA PHE A 165 -9.52 13.50 -0.23
C PHE A 165 -9.08 14.89 -0.69
N LYS A 166 -9.96 15.71 -1.30
CA LYS A 166 -9.69 17.12 -1.62
C LYS A 166 -9.31 17.98 -0.41
N ASN A 167 -9.64 17.53 0.81
CA ASN A 167 -9.37 18.25 2.06
C ASN A 167 -7.98 17.95 2.64
N PHE A 168 -7.30 16.92 2.15
CA PHE A 168 -6.00 16.51 2.65
C PHE A 168 -4.87 17.15 1.85
N HIS A 169 -3.66 17.17 2.43
CA HIS A 169 -2.50 17.91 1.92
C HIS A 169 -2.70 19.43 1.87
N LYS A 170 -1.62 20.17 1.61
CA LYS A 170 -1.68 21.63 1.53
C LYS A 170 -2.62 22.07 0.41
N PRO A 171 -3.32 23.21 0.57
CA PRO A 171 -4.28 23.68 -0.44
C PRO A 171 -3.73 23.79 -1.86
N GLN A 172 -2.46 24.16 -2.00
CA GLN A 172 -1.79 24.34 -3.29
C GLN A 172 -1.25 23.03 -3.90
N ASP A 173 -1.20 21.94 -3.11
CA ASP A 173 -0.67 20.65 -3.59
C ASP A 173 -1.78 19.87 -4.32
N GLU A 174 -1.38 19.16 -5.38
CA GLU A 174 -2.25 18.18 -6.05
C GLU A 174 -2.78 17.17 -5.00
N LYS A 175 -4.07 16.93 -5.03
CA LYS A 175 -4.71 15.96 -4.15
C LYS A 175 -4.54 14.55 -4.68
N ARG A 176 -4.15 13.67 -3.80
CA ARG A 176 -3.89 12.27 -4.15
C ARG A 176 -4.59 11.34 -3.17
N MET A 177 -5.07 10.21 -3.67
CA MET A 177 -5.55 9.11 -2.84
C MET A 177 -4.92 7.79 -3.27
N VAL A 178 -4.83 6.85 -2.35
CA VAL A 178 -4.45 5.48 -2.66
C VAL A 178 -5.59 4.80 -3.42
N VAL A 179 -5.26 3.85 -4.29
CA VAL A 179 -6.25 3.04 -5.00
C VAL A 179 -6.78 1.98 -4.05
N ILE A 180 -8.00 2.16 -3.56
CA ILE A 180 -8.68 1.19 -2.71
C ILE A 180 -9.52 0.30 -3.62
N LEU A 181 -9.25 -1.01 -3.61
CA LEU A 181 -9.99 -2.02 -4.36
C LEU A 181 -11.27 -2.43 -3.61
N ARG A 182 -12.30 -2.82 -4.36
CA ARG A 182 -13.40 -3.58 -3.79
C ARG A 182 -12.98 -5.04 -3.59
N GLU A 183 -13.59 -5.72 -2.64
CA GLU A 183 -13.25 -7.11 -2.31
C GLU A 183 -13.43 -8.06 -3.51
N ASP A 184 -14.45 -7.82 -4.34
CA ASP A 184 -14.73 -8.58 -5.56
C ASP A 184 -13.69 -8.35 -6.70
N GLN A 185 -12.81 -7.39 -6.56
CA GLN A 185 -11.76 -7.06 -7.54
C GLN A 185 -10.38 -7.63 -7.17
N TYR A 186 -10.23 -8.26 -6.01
CA TYR A 186 -8.90 -8.66 -5.53
C TYR A 186 -8.22 -9.67 -6.46
N ASP A 187 -8.92 -10.74 -6.85
CA ASP A 187 -8.35 -11.73 -7.75
C ASP A 187 -8.13 -11.19 -9.16
N ASP A 188 -9.08 -10.38 -9.64
CA ASP A 188 -8.96 -9.72 -10.95
C ASP A 188 -7.73 -8.80 -10.97
N TRP A 189 -7.51 -8.00 -9.91
CA TRP A 189 -6.31 -7.16 -9.80
C TRP A 189 -5.02 -7.98 -9.77
N LEU A 190 -4.96 -9.00 -8.92
CA LEU A 190 -3.77 -9.83 -8.75
C LEU A 190 -3.43 -10.64 -10.01
N GLY A 191 -4.43 -11.01 -10.81
CA GLY A 191 -4.29 -11.77 -12.04
C GLY A 191 -4.27 -10.92 -13.32
N ALA A 192 -4.51 -9.61 -13.23
CA ALA A 192 -4.63 -8.75 -14.41
C ALA A 192 -3.34 -8.73 -15.25
N PRO A 193 -3.42 -8.88 -16.56
CA PRO A 193 -2.32 -8.50 -17.43
C PRO A 193 -2.07 -7.01 -17.39
N VAL A 194 -0.84 -6.57 -17.64
CA VAL A 194 -0.44 -5.15 -17.51
C VAL A 194 -1.34 -4.20 -18.29
N GLY A 195 -1.86 -4.61 -19.45
CA GLY A 195 -2.75 -3.79 -20.28
C GLY A 195 -4.10 -3.47 -19.63
N LEU A 196 -4.55 -4.29 -18.67
CA LEU A 196 -5.81 -4.08 -17.95
C LEU A 196 -5.58 -3.41 -16.58
N SER A 197 -4.33 -3.25 -16.12
CA SER A 197 -4.03 -2.62 -14.84
C SER A 197 -4.61 -1.20 -14.69
N PRO A 198 -4.66 -0.35 -15.75
CA PRO A 198 -5.27 0.98 -15.66
C PRO A 198 -6.76 0.98 -15.31
N ASP A 199 -7.50 -0.09 -15.60
CA ASP A 199 -8.94 -0.18 -15.33
C ASP A 199 -9.28 -0.18 -13.84
N PHE A 200 -8.32 -0.54 -13.00
CA PHE A 200 -8.43 -0.52 -11.53
C PHE A 200 -8.12 0.84 -10.92
N MET A 201 -7.54 1.78 -11.69
CA MET A 201 -7.13 3.09 -11.18
C MET A 201 -8.33 4.02 -11.04
N ARG A 202 -9.20 3.73 -10.07
CA ARG A 202 -10.47 4.44 -9.83
C ARG A 202 -10.56 4.94 -8.40
N GLN A 203 -11.23 6.08 -8.21
CA GLN A 203 -11.49 6.64 -6.90
C GLN A 203 -12.49 5.75 -6.14
N TYR A 204 -12.19 5.45 -4.88
CA TYR A 204 -13.12 4.76 -3.99
C TYR A 204 -14.17 5.77 -3.50
N PRO A 205 -15.49 5.43 -3.49
CA PRO A 205 -16.53 6.41 -3.20
C PRO A 205 -16.40 7.05 -1.80
N ALA A 206 -16.38 8.38 -1.74
CA ALA A 206 -16.24 9.13 -0.49
C ALA A 206 -17.29 8.77 0.57
N ARG A 207 -18.54 8.49 0.17
CA ARG A 207 -19.63 8.10 1.07
C ARG A 207 -19.38 6.78 1.84
N LEU A 208 -18.43 5.97 1.36
CA LEU A 208 -18.04 4.69 1.99
C LEU A 208 -16.82 4.83 2.90
N LEU A 209 -16.27 6.03 3.02
CA LEU A 209 -15.14 6.35 3.89
C LEU A 209 -15.58 7.27 5.03
N ILE A 210 -14.85 7.20 6.12
CA ILE A 210 -14.93 8.14 7.23
C ILE A 210 -13.53 8.59 7.62
N ASP A 211 -13.42 9.81 8.13
CA ASP A 211 -12.20 10.39 8.66
C ASP A 211 -12.37 10.75 10.14
N ALA A 212 -11.28 10.65 10.89
CA ALA A 212 -11.23 11.06 12.28
C ALA A 212 -9.84 11.64 12.61
N ALA A 213 -9.82 12.84 13.19
CA ALA A 213 -8.58 13.45 13.67
C ALA A 213 -7.91 12.55 14.72
N ASP A 214 -6.60 12.43 14.63
CA ASP A 214 -5.76 11.69 15.56
C ASP A 214 -4.60 12.60 16.06
N PRO A 215 -4.90 13.55 16.96
CA PRO A 215 -3.93 14.54 17.41
C PRO A 215 -2.76 13.91 18.18
N GLU A 216 -2.94 12.75 18.81
CA GLU A 216 -1.88 12.06 19.54
C GLU A 216 -0.78 11.55 18.60
N ARG A 217 -1.12 11.22 17.36
CA ARG A 217 -0.14 10.78 16.36
C ARG A 217 0.79 11.91 15.91
N GLY A 218 0.36 13.16 16.01
CA GLY A 218 1.18 14.35 15.71
C GLY A 218 2.11 14.76 16.85
N SER A 219 1.82 14.38 18.10
CA SER A 219 2.57 14.76 19.30
C SER A 219 3.77 13.84 19.58
N LYS A 220 3.80 12.63 19.04
CA LYS A 220 4.97 11.74 19.15
C LYS A 220 6.08 12.31 18.28
N THR A 221 7.03 12.98 18.93
CA THR A 221 8.31 13.41 18.35
C THR A 221 8.82 12.31 17.42
N ARG A 222 9.21 12.68 16.20
CA ARG A 222 9.89 11.80 15.24
C ARG A 222 11.18 11.25 15.86
N THR A 223 11.08 10.28 16.72
CA THR A 223 12.19 9.39 16.99
C THR A 223 12.28 8.49 15.73
N ASN A 224 13.15 8.87 14.81
CA ASN A 224 13.56 7.97 13.74
C ASN A 224 14.04 6.69 14.43
N PRO A 225 13.36 5.55 14.30
CA PRO A 225 13.94 4.32 14.75
C PRO A 225 15.13 4.06 13.84
N THR A 226 16.28 3.90 14.45
CA THR A 226 17.46 3.37 13.79
C THR A 226 17.06 2.03 13.18
N PRO A 227 17.31 1.78 11.89
CA PRO A 227 17.08 0.46 11.33
C PRO A 227 17.96 -0.49 12.14
N ASN A 228 17.39 -1.51 12.74
CA ASN A 228 18.16 -2.61 13.27
C ASN A 228 18.95 -3.19 12.09
N ASN A 229 20.28 -3.17 12.25
CA ASN A 229 21.23 -3.81 11.35
C ASN A 229 20.95 -5.30 11.23
#